data_e93d4526f7d040631b8501eb51d2134c
#
_entry.id   e93d4526f7d040631b8501eb51d2134c
#
_cell.length_a   1.000
_cell.length_b   1.000
_cell.length_c   1.000
_cell.angle_alpha   90.00
_cell.angle_beta   90.00
_cell.angle_gamma   90.00
#
_symmetry.space_group_name_H-M   'P 1'
#
loop_
_entity.id
_entity.type
_entity.pdbx_description
1 polymer ?
#
loop_
_entity_poly.entity_id
_entity_poly.type
_entity_poly.pdbx_seq_one_letter_code
_entity_poly.pdbx_strand_id
1 'polypeptide(L)'
;MALAAVLAAGFEYEYNDETDEVRGCDFEMYEQFEAPDRTAWWYRLWTGNEHTDGSEFRFFGTSGAGDYTGFWLVRPAVAIEQQPIIYLGSEGQRGLIARDMADLLWLFAAGYGPKEALEGVDELWSAQPTGQFRAIAVRHAPGRELPPLQIVEAAATEFPHFSEYIDAQCR
;
A
#
# COMPACT_ATOMS: atom_id res chain seq x y z
N MET A 1 -5.41 -16.45 -6.21
CA MET A 1 -5.70 -15.08 -5.72
C MET A 1 -4.54 -14.18 -6.12
N ALA A 2 -4.80 -12.92 -6.46
CA ALA A 2 -3.78 -11.98 -6.94
C ALA A 2 -2.67 -11.72 -5.90
N LEU A 3 -3.03 -11.57 -4.61
CA LEU A 3 -2.05 -11.39 -3.52
C LEU A 3 -0.99 -12.50 -3.45
N ALA A 4 -1.38 -13.77 -3.60
CA ALA A 4 -0.42 -14.88 -3.57
C ALA A 4 0.56 -14.85 -4.76
N ALA A 5 0.11 -14.36 -5.92
CA ALA A 5 0.98 -14.22 -7.07
C ALA A 5 1.98 -13.07 -6.88
N VAL A 6 1.56 -11.96 -6.26
CA VAL A 6 2.44 -10.82 -5.93
C VAL A 6 3.45 -11.22 -4.86
N LEU A 7 3.04 -11.93 -3.81
CA LEU A 7 3.94 -12.46 -2.77
C LEU A 7 5.05 -13.32 -3.37
N ALA A 8 4.69 -14.21 -4.32
CA ALA A 8 5.67 -15.05 -5.00
C ALA A 8 6.63 -14.29 -5.93
N ALA A 9 6.23 -13.11 -6.41
CA ALA A 9 7.06 -12.26 -7.26
C ALA A 9 8.15 -11.55 -6.47
N GLY A 10 7.81 -11.05 -5.28
CA GLY A 10 8.70 -10.25 -4.44
C GLY A 10 9.03 -8.88 -5.02
N PHE A 11 9.55 -8.00 -4.19
CA PHE A 11 10.04 -6.68 -4.58
C PHE A 11 11.57 -6.67 -4.51
N GLU A 12 12.20 -5.93 -5.42
CA GLU A 12 13.62 -5.65 -5.37
C GLU A 12 13.84 -4.25 -4.81
N TYR A 13 14.84 -4.09 -3.97
CA TYR A 13 15.26 -2.82 -3.39
C TYR A 13 16.79 -2.77 -3.38
N GLU A 14 17.34 -1.72 -3.94
CA GLU A 14 18.78 -1.43 -3.96
C GLU A 14 19.01 0.03 -3.54
N TYR A 15 19.91 0.23 -2.60
CA TYR A 15 20.39 1.54 -2.20
C TYR A 15 21.90 1.64 -2.46
N ASN A 16 22.31 2.70 -3.12
CA ASN A 16 23.70 2.99 -3.42
C ASN A 16 24.25 4.03 -2.44
N ASP A 17 25.07 3.58 -1.49
CA ASP A 17 25.68 4.43 -0.44
C ASP A 17 26.62 5.55 -0.97
N GLU A 18 27.08 5.45 -2.22
CA GLU A 18 27.99 6.45 -2.81
C GLU A 18 27.25 7.58 -3.53
N THR A 19 26.07 7.28 -4.09
CA THR A 19 25.30 8.22 -4.92
C THR A 19 23.96 8.61 -4.31
N ASP A 20 23.54 7.99 -3.21
CA ASP A 20 22.22 8.07 -2.60
C ASP A 20 21.08 7.64 -3.55
N GLU A 21 21.41 6.96 -4.66
CA GLU A 21 20.41 6.45 -5.59
C GLU A 21 19.66 5.27 -5.00
N VAL A 22 18.33 5.30 -5.17
CA VAL A 22 17.41 4.23 -4.78
C VAL A 22 16.79 3.59 -6.02
N ARG A 23 16.76 2.27 -6.07
CA ARG A 23 16.10 1.49 -7.12
C ARG A 23 15.09 0.52 -6.52
N GLY A 24 13.90 0.50 -7.09
CA GLY A 24 12.82 -0.37 -6.65
C GLY A 24 12.16 0.11 -5.37
N CYS A 25 11.56 -0.81 -4.63
CA CYS A 25 10.68 -0.48 -3.50
C CYS A 25 11.03 -1.31 -2.26
N ASP A 26 11.23 -0.64 -1.14
CA ASP A 26 11.34 -1.29 0.18
C ASP A 26 9.94 -1.70 0.65
N PHE A 27 9.47 -2.83 0.15
CA PHE A 27 8.16 -3.36 0.52
C PHE A 27 8.19 -4.88 0.63
N GLU A 28 7.80 -5.37 1.80
CA GLU A 28 7.68 -6.78 2.11
C GLU A 28 6.22 -7.17 2.34
N MET A 29 5.73 -8.13 1.56
CA MET A 29 4.39 -8.67 1.74
C MET A 29 4.39 -9.80 2.76
N TYR A 30 3.35 -9.82 3.58
CA TYR A 30 3.12 -10.92 4.52
C TYR A 30 2.54 -12.15 3.81
N GLU A 31 2.91 -13.35 4.28
CA GLU A 31 2.30 -14.60 3.81
C GLU A 31 0.81 -14.69 4.17
N GLN A 32 0.41 -14.03 5.25
CA GLN A 32 -0.96 -13.95 5.74
C GLN A 32 -1.22 -12.51 6.20
N PHE A 33 -2.48 -12.11 6.27
CA PHE A 33 -2.82 -10.83 6.91
C PHE A 33 -2.28 -10.78 8.32
N GLU A 34 -1.85 -9.60 8.75
CA GLU A 34 -1.43 -9.41 10.12
C GLU A 34 -2.53 -9.82 11.11
N ALA A 35 -2.12 -10.43 12.22
CA ALA A 35 -3.04 -10.88 13.25
C ALA A 35 -3.75 -9.67 13.91
N PRO A 36 -5.06 -9.76 14.24
CA PRO A 36 -5.83 -8.64 14.77
C PRO A 36 -5.26 -8.03 16.06
N ASP A 37 -4.67 -8.82 16.93
CA ASP A 37 -4.02 -8.35 18.16
C ASP A 37 -2.76 -7.55 17.87
N ARG A 38 -2.00 -7.93 16.85
CA ARG A 38 -0.82 -7.20 16.40
C ARG A 38 -1.22 -5.87 15.75
N THR A 39 -2.23 -5.89 14.85
CA THR A 39 -2.83 -4.69 14.26
C THR A 39 -3.28 -3.72 15.35
N ALA A 40 -4.03 -4.20 16.34
CA ALA A 40 -4.54 -3.38 17.44
C ALA A 40 -3.41 -2.77 18.28
N TRP A 41 -2.37 -3.55 18.58
CA TRP A 41 -1.21 -3.05 19.31
C TRP A 41 -0.49 -1.93 18.56
N TRP A 42 -0.16 -2.17 17.27
CA TRP A 42 0.54 -1.19 16.44
C TRP A 42 -0.31 0.07 16.21
N TYR A 43 -1.59 -0.09 15.89
CA TYR A 43 -2.48 1.03 15.58
C TYR A 43 -2.72 1.96 16.78
N ARG A 44 -2.78 1.40 18.00
CA ARG A 44 -2.80 2.21 19.24
C ARG A 44 -1.52 3.03 19.44
N LEU A 45 -0.36 2.43 19.19
CA LEU A 45 0.90 3.16 19.25
C LEU A 45 0.94 4.27 18.21
N TRP A 46 0.56 3.96 16.99
CA TRP A 46 0.61 4.89 15.87
C TRP A 46 -0.36 6.07 16.04
N THR A 47 -1.59 5.83 16.50
CA THR A 47 -2.60 6.87 16.76
C THR A 47 -2.43 7.58 18.11
N GLY A 48 -1.63 7.04 19.02
CA GLY A 48 -1.58 7.50 20.41
C GLY A 48 -2.90 7.27 21.18
N ASN A 49 -3.81 6.45 20.67
CA ASN A 49 -5.16 6.29 21.20
C ASN A 49 -5.42 4.83 21.63
N GLU A 50 -5.48 4.60 22.94
CA GLU A 50 -5.68 3.27 23.52
C GLU A 50 -7.07 2.65 23.21
N HIS A 51 -8.02 3.46 22.72
CA HIS A 51 -9.39 3.01 22.43
C HIS A 51 -9.60 2.55 20.98
N THR A 52 -8.62 2.73 20.12
CA THR A 52 -8.65 2.21 18.75
C THR A 52 -8.14 0.78 18.69
N ASP A 53 -8.61 -0.02 17.75
CA ASP A 53 -8.15 -1.39 17.55
C ASP A 53 -7.77 -1.71 16.10
N GLY A 54 -7.98 -0.76 15.16
CA GLY A 54 -7.67 -0.95 13.75
C GLY A 54 -8.45 -2.09 13.09
N SER A 55 -9.60 -2.50 13.67
CA SER A 55 -10.40 -3.62 13.19
C SER A 55 -10.95 -3.41 11.77
N GLU A 56 -10.99 -2.17 11.31
CA GLU A 56 -11.32 -1.77 9.95
C GLU A 56 -10.19 -2.00 8.93
N PHE A 57 -8.99 -2.37 9.38
CA PHE A 57 -7.86 -2.63 8.49
C PHE A 57 -7.50 -4.11 8.39
N ARG A 58 -6.93 -4.49 7.25
CA ARG A 58 -6.32 -5.80 7.03
C ARG A 58 -4.95 -5.57 6.38
N PHE A 59 -3.93 -5.43 7.21
CA PHE A 59 -2.56 -5.21 6.73
C PHE A 59 -2.01 -6.47 6.09
N PHE A 60 -1.34 -6.28 4.95
CA PHE A 60 -0.75 -7.36 4.16
C PHE A 60 0.71 -7.11 3.79
N GLY A 61 1.32 -6.03 4.27
CA GLY A 61 2.72 -5.76 4.04
C GLY A 61 3.25 -4.56 4.82
N THR A 62 4.56 -4.45 4.86
CA THR A 62 5.33 -3.44 5.59
C THR A 62 6.55 -3.02 4.79
N SER A 63 7.19 -1.92 5.19
CA SER A 63 8.55 -1.56 4.75
C SER A 63 9.57 -1.78 5.87
N GLY A 64 10.85 -1.70 5.56
CA GLY A 64 11.93 -1.72 6.55
C GLY A 64 11.85 -0.57 7.56
N ALA A 65 11.17 0.53 7.23
CA ALA A 65 10.90 1.65 8.14
C ALA A 65 9.73 1.38 9.10
N GLY A 66 9.00 0.27 8.95
CA GLY A 66 7.85 -0.08 9.79
C GLY A 66 6.53 0.56 9.37
N ASP A 67 6.43 0.96 8.12
CA ASP A 67 5.18 1.42 7.49
C ASP A 67 4.23 0.25 7.27
N TYR A 68 2.94 0.52 7.22
CA TYR A 68 1.93 -0.52 7.03
C TYR A 68 1.08 -0.26 5.78
N THR A 69 0.85 -1.31 5.00
CA THR A 69 -0.04 -1.30 3.85
C THR A 69 -1.13 -2.34 4.02
N GLY A 70 -2.38 -1.94 3.77
CA GLY A 70 -3.52 -2.81 3.99
C GLY A 70 -4.78 -2.37 3.28
N PHE A 71 -5.79 -3.24 3.34
CA PHE A 71 -7.14 -2.92 2.93
C PHE A 71 -7.87 -2.14 4.03
N TRP A 72 -8.62 -1.11 3.65
CA TRP A 72 -9.58 -0.43 4.54
C TRP A 72 -10.98 -0.98 4.27
N LEU A 73 -11.59 -1.64 5.24
CA LEU A 73 -12.88 -2.34 5.14
C LEU A 73 -14.06 -1.38 5.18
N VAL A 74 -14.11 -0.40 4.28
CA VAL A 74 -15.11 0.67 4.26
C VAL A 74 -16.32 0.34 3.40
N ARG A 75 -16.18 -0.56 2.43
CA ARG A 75 -17.29 -0.98 1.56
C ARG A 75 -17.96 -2.22 2.15
N PRO A 76 -19.24 -2.15 2.57
CA PRO A 76 -19.92 -3.29 3.16
C PRO A 76 -20.23 -4.38 2.13
N ALA A 77 -20.13 -5.65 2.56
CA ALA A 77 -20.56 -6.82 1.79
C ALA A 77 -19.89 -7.03 0.42
N VAL A 78 -18.67 -6.53 0.24
CA VAL A 78 -17.84 -6.82 -0.94
C VAL A 78 -16.63 -7.67 -0.56
N ALA A 79 -16.03 -8.33 -1.56
CA ALA A 79 -14.79 -9.09 -1.35
C ALA A 79 -13.65 -8.16 -0.93
N ILE A 80 -12.69 -8.69 -0.16
CA ILE A 80 -11.59 -7.89 0.38
C ILE A 80 -10.75 -7.25 -0.73
N GLU A 81 -10.57 -7.93 -1.87
CA GLU A 81 -9.84 -7.39 -3.02
C GLU A 81 -10.55 -6.19 -3.69
N GLN A 82 -11.80 -5.92 -3.34
CA GLN A 82 -12.56 -4.75 -3.79
C GLN A 82 -12.52 -3.59 -2.80
N GLN A 83 -11.87 -3.76 -1.65
CA GLN A 83 -11.68 -2.68 -0.68
C GLN A 83 -10.53 -1.76 -1.11
N PRO A 84 -10.58 -0.46 -0.76
CA PRO A 84 -9.49 0.45 -1.02
C PRO A 84 -8.25 0.07 -0.20
N ILE A 85 -7.10 0.45 -0.74
CA ILE A 85 -5.80 0.15 -0.16
C ILE A 85 -5.19 1.42 0.37
N ILE A 86 -4.74 1.34 1.62
CA ILE A 86 -4.15 2.45 2.37
C ILE A 86 -2.69 2.19 2.67
N TYR A 87 -1.97 3.27 2.90
CA TYR A 87 -0.63 3.30 3.46
C TYR A 87 -0.63 4.16 4.72
N LEU A 88 -0.01 3.65 5.78
CA LEU A 88 0.24 4.35 7.04
C LEU A 88 1.74 4.32 7.33
N GLY A 89 2.40 5.46 7.18
CA GLY A 89 3.82 5.61 7.39
C GLY A 89 4.20 5.68 8.85
N SER A 90 5.38 5.20 9.19
CA SER A 90 5.92 5.18 10.56
C SER A 90 6.05 6.58 11.18
N GLU A 91 6.17 7.62 10.37
CA GLU A 91 6.26 9.03 10.78
C GLU A 91 4.93 9.79 10.63
N GLY A 92 3.80 9.06 10.52
CA GLY A 92 2.46 9.65 10.48
C GLY A 92 1.94 9.98 9.08
N GLN A 93 2.66 9.64 8.01
CA GLN A 93 2.14 9.73 6.65
C GLN A 93 0.94 8.78 6.50
N ARG A 94 -0.07 9.21 5.77
CA ARG A 94 -1.29 8.44 5.58
C ARG A 94 -2.01 8.80 4.30
N GLY A 95 -2.54 7.81 3.63
CA GLY A 95 -3.32 8.03 2.41
C GLY A 95 -3.80 6.76 1.75
N LEU A 96 -4.62 6.97 0.74
CA LEU A 96 -5.10 5.94 -0.15
C LEU A 96 -4.14 5.84 -1.34
N ILE A 97 -3.74 4.62 -1.68
CA ILE A 97 -2.84 4.37 -2.81
C ILE A 97 -3.55 3.69 -3.99
N ALA A 98 -4.67 3.01 -3.74
CA ALA A 98 -5.45 2.35 -4.78
C ALA A 98 -6.90 2.20 -4.35
N ARG A 99 -7.84 2.21 -5.33
CA ARG A 99 -9.27 1.99 -5.06
C ARG A 99 -9.61 0.54 -4.74
N ASP A 100 -8.78 -0.39 -5.21
CA ASP A 100 -8.93 -1.83 -5.04
C ASP A 100 -7.62 -2.55 -5.41
N MET A 101 -7.62 -3.89 -5.26
CA MET A 101 -6.49 -4.72 -5.63
C MET A 101 -6.10 -4.60 -7.11
N ALA A 102 -7.07 -4.36 -8.01
CA ALA A 102 -6.78 -4.25 -9.44
C ALA A 102 -5.92 -3.03 -9.75
N ASP A 103 -6.21 -1.89 -9.14
CA ASP A 103 -5.40 -0.68 -9.25
C ASP A 103 -4.00 -0.86 -8.63
N LEU A 104 -3.92 -1.52 -7.46
CA LEU A 104 -2.62 -1.82 -6.81
C LEU A 104 -1.73 -2.68 -7.71
N LEU A 105 -2.27 -3.67 -8.40
CA LEU A 105 -1.49 -4.50 -9.32
C LEU A 105 -0.83 -3.67 -10.44
N TRP A 106 -1.49 -2.62 -10.91
CA TRP A 106 -0.93 -1.74 -11.94
C TRP A 106 0.10 -0.75 -11.38
N LEU A 107 -0.01 -0.34 -10.10
CA LEU A 107 1.08 0.37 -9.40
C LEU A 107 2.34 -0.50 -9.36
N PHE A 108 2.20 -1.75 -8.91
CA PHE A 108 3.33 -2.70 -8.86
C PHE A 108 3.91 -3.01 -10.25
N ALA A 109 3.05 -3.14 -11.27
CA ALA A 109 3.49 -3.33 -12.65
C ALA A 109 4.29 -2.14 -13.20
N ALA A 110 4.03 -0.94 -12.69
CA ALA A 110 4.80 0.27 -13.01
C ALA A 110 6.08 0.41 -12.15
N GLY A 111 6.34 -0.51 -11.22
CA GLY A 111 7.51 -0.51 -10.34
C GLY A 111 7.38 0.43 -9.14
N TYR A 112 6.16 0.82 -8.77
CA TYR A 112 5.88 1.65 -7.60
C TYR A 112 5.45 0.78 -6.42
N GLY A 113 6.09 0.95 -5.27
CA GLY A 113 5.61 0.44 -4.00
C GLY A 113 4.59 1.38 -3.34
N PRO A 114 4.06 0.97 -2.18
CA PRO A 114 3.08 1.76 -1.45
C PRO A 114 3.56 3.14 -1.02
N LYS A 115 4.80 3.24 -0.54
CA LYS A 115 5.44 4.49 -0.11
C LYS A 115 5.62 5.44 -1.28
N GLU A 116 6.26 4.98 -2.36
CA GLU A 116 6.54 5.77 -3.55
C GLU A 116 5.25 6.27 -4.21
N ALA A 117 4.18 5.46 -4.15
CA ALA A 117 2.88 5.83 -4.67
C ALA A 117 2.24 6.99 -3.90
N LEU A 118 2.36 7.02 -2.56
CA LEU A 118 1.75 8.06 -1.74
C LEU A 118 2.62 9.31 -1.58
N GLU A 119 3.88 9.12 -1.22
CA GLU A 119 4.78 10.24 -0.88
C GLU A 119 5.40 10.88 -2.11
N GLY A 120 5.31 10.21 -3.24
CA GLY A 120 6.03 10.57 -4.45
C GLY A 120 7.48 10.10 -4.41
N VAL A 121 8.22 10.48 -5.43
CA VAL A 121 9.61 10.08 -5.63
C VAL A 121 10.45 11.30 -5.97
N ASP A 122 11.71 11.27 -5.58
CA ASP A 122 12.69 12.28 -5.93
C ASP A 122 13.52 11.87 -7.16
N GLU A 123 14.49 12.72 -7.57
CA GLU A 123 15.33 12.52 -8.73
C GLU A 123 16.32 11.34 -8.59
N LEU A 124 16.56 10.89 -7.35
CA LEU A 124 17.51 9.80 -7.05
C LEU A 124 16.82 8.42 -7.07
N TRP A 125 15.49 8.41 -7.08
CA TRP A 125 14.72 7.17 -7.14
C TRP A 125 14.43 6.74 -8.58
N SER A 126 14.50 5.44 -8.83
CA SER A 126 14.11 4.86 -10.10
C SER A 126 13.21 3.64 -9.93
N ALA A 127 12.08 3.65 -10.67
CA ALA A 127 11.18 2.52 -10.73
C ALA A 127 11.89 1.28 -11.30
N GLN A 128 11.56 0.12 -10.76
CA GLN A 128 11.98 -1.19 -11.27
C GLN A 128 10.76 -2.01 -11.73
N PRO A 129 10.15 -1.64 -12.88
CA PRO A 129 9.02 -2.41 -13.40
C PRO A 129 9.49 -3.78 -13.84
N THR A 130 8.84 -4.84 -13.34
CA THR A 130 9.19 -6.21 -13.71
C THR A 130 8.14 -6.80 -14.65
N GLY A 131 8.58 -7.61 -15.60
CA GLY A 131 7.67 -8.35 -16.48
C GLY A 131 6.73 -9.29 -15.70
N GLN A 132 7.15 -9.72 -14.51
CA GLN A 132 6.37 -10.60 -13.65
C GLN A 132 5.17 -9.87 -13.05
N PHE A 133 5.34 -8.67 -12.46
CA PHE A 133 4.22 -7.86 -11.97
C PHE A 133 3.27 -7.45 -13.11
N ARG A 134 3.82 -7.08 -14.27
CA ARG A 134 2.98 -6.77 -15.43
C ARG A 134 2.15 -7.97 -15.87
N ALA A 135 2.71 -9.17 -15.90
CA ALA A 135 1.96 -10.38 -16.25
C ALA A 135 0.82 -10.67 -15.24
N ILE A 136 1.07 -10.44 -13.94
CA ILE A 136 0.07 -10.56 -12.88
C ILE A 136 -1.05 -9.54 -13.09
N ALA A 137 -0.74 -8.27 -13.33
CA ALA A 137 -1.70 -7.20 -13.56
C ALA A 137 -2.57 -7.49 -14.80
N VAL A 138 -1.98 -7.87 -15.91
CA VAL A 138 -2.71 -8.24 -17.14
C VAL A 138 -3.66 -9.42 -16.89
N ARG A 139 -3.24 -10.41 -16.11
CA ARG A 139 -4.05 -11.60 -15.82
C ARG A 139 -5.23 -11.33 -14.89
N HIS A 140 -5.02 -10.50 -13.85
CA HIS A 140 -5.98 -10.32 -12.76
C HIS A 140 -6.75 -9.00 -12.81
N ALA A 141 -6.26 -8.02 -13.57
CA ALA A 141 -6.84 -6.69 -13.71
C ALA A 141 -6.79 -6.19 -15.18
N PRO A 142 -7.29 -6.96 -16.17
CA PRO A 142 -7.22 -6.56 -17.57
C PRO A 142 -7.98 -5.26 -17.80
N GLY A 143 -7.39 -4.35 -18.58
CA GLY A 143 -8.03 -3.07 -18.95
C GLY A 143 -8.08 -2.02 -17.83
N ARG A 144 -7.39 -2.23 -16.69
CA ARG A 144 -7.33 -1.28 -15.57
C ARG A 144 -6.02 -0.48 -15.54
N GLU A 145 -5.15 -0.61 -16.56
CA GLU A 145 -3.88 0.09 -16.64
C GLU A 145 -4.08 1.61 -16.68
N LEU A 146 -3.49 2.28 -15.69
CA LEU A 146 -3.44 3.74 -15.57
C LEU A 146 -2.03 4.14 -15.10
N PRO A 147 -1.59 5.37 -15.40
CA PRO A 147 -0.38 5.93 -14.79
C PRO A 147 -0.47 5.93 -13.25
N PRO A 148 0.63 5.69 -12.52
CA PRO A 148 0.63 5.62 -11.06
C PRO A 148 -0.06 6.80 -10.37
N LEU A 149 0.25 8.03 -10.78
CA LEU A 149 -0.37 9.23 -10.22
C LEU A 149 -1.90 9.23 -10.39
N GLN A 150 -2.41 8.81 -11.55
CA GLN A 150 -3.87 8.75 -11.78
C GLN A 150 -4.55 7.67 -10.92
N ILE A 151 -3.85 6.58 -10.61
CA ILE A 151 -4.38 5.55 -9.70
C ILE A 151 -4.57 6.14 -8.30
N VAL A 152 -3.55 6.82 -7.77
CA VAL A 152 -3.60 7.44 -6.44
C VAL A 152 -4.64 8.57 -6.39
N GLU A 153 -4.67 9.45 -7.40
CA GLU A 153 -5.66 10.52 -7.49
C GLU A 153 -7.09 10.01 -7.56
N ALA A 154 -7.33 8.90 -8.28
CA ALA A 154 -8.64 8.26 -8.36
C ALA A 154 -9.07 7.71 -6.99
N ALA A 155 -8.15 7.10 -6.23
CA ALA A 155 -8.44 6.61 -4.89
C ALA A 155 -8.75 7.76 -3.91
N ALA A 156 -7.95 8.82 -3.92
CA ALA A 156 -8.18 10.02 -3.10
C ALA A 156 -9.51 10.72 -3.46
N THR A 157 -9.87 10.74 -4.74
CA THR A 157 -11.15 11.32 -5.20
C THR A 157 -12.35 10.51 -4.74
N GLU A 158 -12.26 9.18 -4.72
CA GLU A 158 -13.35 8.30 -4.27
C GLU A 158 -13.55 8.38 -2.74
N PHE A 159 -12.48 8.60 -1.99
CA PHE A 159 -12.53 8.66 -0.52
C PHE A 159 -11.87 9.96 0.02
N PRO A 160 -12.44 11.14 -0.27
CA PRO A 160 -11.81 12.41 0.03
C PRO A 160 -11.64 12.70 1.53
N HIS A 161 -12.37 12.01 2.39
CA HIS A 161 -12.33 12.20 3.84
C HIS A 161 -11.48 11.17 4.60
N PHE A 162 -10.67 10.37 3.90
CA PHE A 162 -9.85 9.35 4.57
C PHE A 162 -8.87 9.95 5.59
N SER A 163 -8.18 11.04 5.24
CA SER A 163 -7.25 11.69 6.17
C SER A 163 -7.96 12.23 7.41
N GLU A 164 -9.13 12.85 7.24
CA GLU A 164 -9.96 13.32 8.36
C GLU A 164 -10.44 12.16 9.24
N TYR A 165 -10.79 11.04 8.62
CA TYR A 165 -11.17 9.81 9.34
C TYR A 165 -10.03 9.32 10.23
N ILE A 166 -8.79 9.27 9.71
CA ILE A 166 -7.62 8.87 10.48
C ILE A 166 -7.30 9.90 11.57
N ASP A 167 -7.34 11.21 11.27
CA ASP A 167 -7.08 12.26 12.24
C ASP A 167 -8.04 12.20 13.45
N ALA A 168 -9.28 11.82 13.22
CA ALA A 168 -10.26 11.63 14.29
C ALA A 168 -9.94 10.42 15.21
N GLN A 169 -9.08 9.49 14.78
CA GLN A 169 -8.59 8.38 15.59
C GLN A 169 -7.37 8.76 16.42
N CYS A 170 -6.58 9.75 15.99
CA CYS A 170 -5.36 10.19 16.66
C CYS A 170 -5.64 11.04 17.91
N ARG A 171 -4.71 11.00 18.89
CA ARG A 171 -4.77 11.80 20.13
C ARG A 171 -3.42 12.42 20.45
#